data_2e383e32a1ae9a4c30e53743eb50ebd9
#
_entry.id   2e383e32a1ae9a4c30e53743eb50ebd9
#
_cell.length_a   1.000
_cell.length_b   1.000
_cell.length_c   1.000
_cell.angle_alpha   90.00
_cell.angle_beta   90.00
_cell.angle_gamma   90.00
#
_symmetry.space_group_name_H-M   'P 1'
#
loop_
_entity.id
_entity.type
_entity.pdbx_description
1 polymer ?
#
loop_
_entity_poly.entity_id
_entity_poly.type
_entity_poly.pdbx_seq_one_letter_code
_entity_poly.pdbx_strand_id
1 'polypeptide(L)'
;MDEKIGWYAHPAFEKWAEPFEDKYQLVNMLMIGDPAFSKNKTHKQIGRHCNFCNKDYPEAKFDTAAHLLSKMIGNTDLYSTFECDDCNNKFSLFETDLASFLGLGRSITGLKESRLPPGFAGIGLEAKSFFFKGKKLLVIKKENAERNLEEGSTKLQYQKPSYTPANIYKLFLKCALSVLPQDEVVSEFQLALKHLQGGTVLGGAHINIFRFPLTLNMPLHVYIFKKKIITDKLPAYVVSFYFDNLVITIPVLLHRDDLVHLNQSVQMPASPPYFVYGNDIDKIEPSFFTHDLSSPVKLKFEPEEIIMQFNKSDLEQSTRFDPKTGEETQTAYNPAGSKYFIGTEEGTSFTKEELTELISVIDKKFSTEK
;
A
#
# COMPACT_ATOMS: atom_id res chain seq x y z
N MET A 1 -36.54 7.46 0.28
CA MET A 1 -35.63 8.57 -0.08
C MET A 1 -34.36 7.90 -0.57
N ASP A 2 -34.12 7.92 -1.88
CA ASP A 2 -32.87 7.43 -2.42
C ASP A 2 -31.77 8.43 -2.01
N GLU A 3 -31.01 8.11 -0.97
CA GLU A 3 -29.80 8.86 -0.64
C GLU A 3 -28.87 8.71 -1.84
N LYS A 4 -28.71 9.77 -2.61
CA LYS A 4 -27.70 9.83 -3.66
C LYS A 4 -26.35 9.74 -2.98
N ILE A 5 -25.65 8.64 -3.16
CA ILE A 5 -24.25 8.51 -2.75
C ILE A 5 -23.48 9.59 -3.52
N GLY A 6 -23.05 10.61 -2.80
CA GLY A 6 -22.19 11.67 -3.34
C GLY A 6 -20.73 11.33 -3.07
N TRP A 7 -19.86 11.73 -3.95
CA TRP A 7 -18.41 11.72 -3.76
C TRP A 7 -17.89 13.16 -3.91
N TYR A 8 -16.84 13.50 -3.20
CA TYR A 8 -16.29 14.85 -3.19
C TYR A 8 -14.77 14.84 -3.10
N ALA A 9 -14.14 15.86 -3.67
CA ALA A 9 -12.70 16.05 -3.54
C ALA A 9 -12.34 16.47 -2.11
N HIS A 10 -11.20 16.01 -1.62
CA HIS A 10 -10.67 16.44 -0.32
C HIS A 10 -10.51 17.98 -0.29
N PRO A 11 -11.01 18.70 0.73
CA PRO A 11 -11.04 20.17 0.76
C PRO A 11 -9.69 20.84 0.54
N ALA A 12 -8.61 20.29 1.10
CA ALA A 12 -7.26 20.80 0.90
C ALA A 12 -6.80 20.80 -0.57
N PHE A 13 -7.45 19.99 -1.43
CA PHE A 13 -7.10 19.77 -2.83
C PHE A 13 -8.27 20.07 -3.79
N GLU A 14 -9.34 20.69 -3.30
CA GLU A 14 -10.54 21.00 -4.09
C GLU A 14 -10.21 21.82 -5.36
N LYS A 15 -9.25 22.75 -5.26
CA LYS A 15 -8.74 23.51 -6.40
C LYS A 15 -8.18 22.65 -7.55
N TRP A 16 -7.88 21.39 -7.32
CA TRP A 16 -7.41 20.44 -8.32
C TRP A 16 -8.56 19.65 -8.96
N ALA A 17 -9.74 19.64 -8.31
CA ALA A 17 -10.89 18.90 -8.80
C ALA A 17 -11.37 19.41 -10.15
N GLU A 18 -11.62 20.72 -10.28
CA GLU A 18 -12.09 21.32 -11.53
C GLU A 18 -11.16 21.03 -12.72
N PRO A 19 -9.82 21.30 -12.66
CA PRO A 19 -8.92 20.97 -13.75
C PRO A 19 -8.87 19.49 -14.11
N PHE A 20 -9.04 18.59 -13.12
CA PHE A 20 -9.06 17.16 -13.34
C PHE A 20 -10.40 16.71 -13.93
N GLU A 21 -11.50 17.16 -13.37
CA GLU A 21 -12.86 16.80 -13.79
C GLU A 21 -13.21 17.39 -15.17
N ASP A 22 -12.63 18.50 -15.57
CA ASP A 22 -12.73 19.00 -16.95
C ASP A 22 -12.19 18.00 -17.98
N LYS A 23 -11.18 17.22 -17.62
CA LYS A 23 -10.49 16.28 -18.50
C LYS A 23 -10.96 14.86 -18.36
N TYR A 24 -11.37 14.46 -17.17
CA TYR A 24 -11.71 13.08 -16.82
C TYR A 24 -13.12 12.97 -16.25
N GLN A 25 -13.74 11.83 -16.47
CA GLN A 25 -15.01 11.46 -15.83
C GLN A 25 -14.83 10.14 -15.08
N LEU A 26 -15.43 10.01 -13.91
CA LEU A 26 -15.53 8.76 -13.19
C LEU A 26 -16.42 7.79 -14.00
N VAL A 27 -15.88 6.63 -14.37
CA VAL A 27 -16.62 5.61 -15.12
C VAL A 27 -16.91 4.37 -14.31
N ASN A 28 -16.13 4.10 -13.28
CA ASN A 28 -16.37 2.98 -12.37
C ASN A 28 -15.72 3.22 -11.00
N MET A 29 -16.29 2.60 -9.98
CA MET A 29 -15.78 2.57 -8.62
C MET A 29 -15.91 1.15 -8.08
N LEU A 30 -14.84 0.62 -7.52
CA LEU A 30 -14.80 -0.69 -6.90
C LEU A 30 -14.48 -0.52 -5.41
N MET A 31 -15.35 -1.01 -4.55
CA MET A 31 -15.13 -1.06 -3.10
C MET A 31 -14.95 -2.51 -2.67
N ILE A 32 -13.82 -2.81 -2.01
CA ILE A 32 -13.49 -4.16 -1.57
C ILE A 32 -13.84 -4.30 -0.09
N GLY A 33 -14.43 -5.45 0.26
CA GLY A 33 -15.02 -5.65 1.58
C GLY A 33 -16.53 -5.33 1.63
N ASP A 34 -17.10 -4.75 0.58
CA ASP A 34 -18.55 -4.65 0.43
C ASP A 34 -19.12 -6.07 0.23
N PRO A 35 -20.12 -6.48 1.02
CA PRO A 35 -20.79 -7.79 0.86
C PRO A 35 -21.34 -8.04 -0.54
N ALA A 36 -21.67 -6.99 -1.29
CA ALA A 36 -22.13 -7.09 -2.69
C ALA A 36 -21.03 -7.61 -3.63
N PHE A 37 -19.76 -7.32 -3.35
CA PHE A 37 -18.59 -7.74 -4.14
C PHE A 37 -17.94 -9.01 -3.60
N SER A 38 -18.11 -9.35 -2.33
CA SER A 38 -17.49 -10.53 -1.68
C SER A 38 -18.00 -11.87 -2.20
N LYS A 39 -19.05 -11.88 -3.01
CA LYS A 39 -19.68 -13.12 -3.52
C LYS A 39 -18.94 -13.78 -4.69
N ASN A 40 -17.95 -13.15 -5.29
CA ASN A 40 -17.21 -13.70 -6.42
C ASN A 40 -16.07 -14.67 -6.02
N LYS A 41 -16.27 -15.47 -4.96
CA LYS A 41 -15.38 -16.58 -4.58
C LYS A 41 -15.42 -17.77 -5.56
N THR A 42 -15.87 -17.60 -6.77
CA THR A 42 -15.90 -18.70 -7.74
C THR A 42 -14.51 -18.86 -8.37
N HIS A 43 -13.71 -19.75 -7.80
CA HIS A 43 -12.49 -20.32 -8.39
C HIS A 43 -12.73 -21.12 -9.69
N LYS A 44 -13.92 -21.06 -10.26
CA LYS A 44 -14.20 -21.72 -11.53
C LYS A 44 -13.68 -20.87 -12.67
N GLN A 45 -12.58 -21.29 -13.20
CA GLN A 45 -11.94 -20.77 -14.40
C GLN A 45 -12.82 -21.04 -15.61
N ILE A 46 -13.73 -20.08 -15.89
CA ILE A 46 -14.55 -20.13 -17.08
C ILE A 46 -13.71 -19.59 -18.24
N GLY A 47 -13.42 -20.45 -19.24
CA GLY A 47 -12.77 -20.03 -20.46
C GLY A 47 -11.24 -19.84 -20.35
N ARG A 48 -10.54 -20.68 -19.74
CA ARG A 48 -9.08 -20.95 -19.67
C ARG A 48 -8.18 -20.20 -20.68
N HIS A 49 -8.38 -18.90 -20.84
CA HIS A 49 -7.59 -17.97 -21.63
C HIS A 49 -6.94 -16.93 -20.75
N CYS A 50 -5.64 -16.68 -20.93
CA CYS A 50 -4.93 -15.66 -20.19
C CYS A 50 -4.87 -14.35 -20.97
N ASN A 51 -5.57 -13.31 -20.50
CA ASN A 51 -5.56 -12.00 -21.16
C ASN A 51 -4.18 -11.32 -21.13
N PHE A 52 -3.33 -11.66 -20.14
CA PHE A 52 -2.01 -11.05 -20.02
C PHE A 52 -0.96 -11.62 -20.97
N CYS A 53 -0.95 -12.92 -21.22
CA CYS A 53 0.02 -13.54 -22.13
C CYS A 53 -0.59 -14.10 -23.42
N ASN A 54 -1.91 -13.98 -23.58
CA ASN A 54 -2.68 -14.43 -24.74
C ASN A 54 -2.51 -15.94 -25.03
N LYS A 55 -2.47 -16.78 -23.97
CA LYS A 55 -2.32 -18.23 -24.07
C LYS A 55 -3.54 -18.94 -23.51
N ASP A 56 -3.91 -20.03 -24.16
CA ASP A 56 -4.99 -20.93 -23.78
C ASP A 56 -4.48 -22.16 -23.00
N TYR A 57 -5.37 -22.85 -22.29
CA TYR A 57 -5.09 -24.20 -21.82
C TYR A 57 -5.02 -25.17 -23.03
N PRO A 58 -4.07 -26.13 -23.07
CA PRO A 58 -3.12 -26.49 -21.99
C PRO A 58 -1.78 -25.75 -22.01
N GLU A 59 -1.56 -24.82 -22.92
CA GLU A 59 -0.30 -24.07 -23.03
C GLU A 59 -0.06 -23.18 -21.79
N ALA A 60 -1.13 -22.62 -21.24
CA ALA A 60 -1.14 -21.94 -19.94
C ALA A 60 -1.91 -22.76 -18.91
N LYS A 61 -1.42 -22.83 -17.67
CA LYS A 61 -2.09 -23.46 -16.54
C LYS A 61 -2.82 -22.42 -15.70
N PHE A 62 -3.88 -22.86 -15.01
CA PHE A 62 -4.74 -22.02 -14.18
C PHE A 62 -5.12 -22.76 -12.88
N ASP A 63 -4.16 -23.37 -12.24
CA ASP A 63 -4.36 -24.21 -11.05
C ASP A 63 -4.41 -23.37 -9.77
N THR A 64 -3.82 -22.17 -9.80
CA THR A 64 -3.80 -21.21 -8.69
C THR A 64 -4.85 -20.14 -8.83
N ALA A 65 -5.42 -19.69 -7.72
CA ALA A 65 -6.36 -18.58 -7.68
C ALA A 65 -5.56 -17.26 -7.68
N ALA A 66 -5.35 -16.68 -8.86
CA ALA A 66 -4.71 -15.38 -9.00
C ALA A 66 -5.61 -14.26 -8.43
N HIS A 67 -5.03 -13.33 -7.69
CA HIS A 67 -5.78 -12.18 -7.18
C HIS A 67 -5.94 -11.09 -8.25
N LEU A 68 -7.16 -10.58 -8.41
CA LEU A 68 -7.47 -9.49 -9.34
C LEU A 68 -6.63 -8.25 -9.06
N LEU A 69 -6.62 -7.85 -7.79
CA LEU A 69 -5.76 -6.81 -7.23
C LEU A 69 -4.78 -7.45 -6.25
N SER A 70 -3.64 -6.82 -6.05
CA SER A 70 -2.62 -7.34 -5.12
C SER A 70 -3.14 -7.44 -3.68
N LYS A 71 -2.78 -8.51 -2.99
CA LYS A 71 -2.98 -8.63 -1.54
C LYS A 71 -2.24 -7.54 -0.76
N MET A 72 -1.12 -7.05 -1.30
CA MET A 72 -0.29 -6.01 -0.70
C MET A 72 -1.01 -4.70 -0.50
N ILE A 73 -2.10 -4.46 -1.22
CA ILE A 73 -2.96 -3.28 -1.09
C ILE A 73 -4.31 -3.59 -0.43
N GLY A 74 -4.47 -4.78 0.17
CA GLY A 74 -5.64 -5.14 0.97
C GLY A 74 -6.70 -5.97 0.26
N ASN A 75 -6.46 -6.49 -0.95
CA ASN A 75 -7.40 -7.37 -1.61
C ASN A 75 -7.37 -8.78 -0.99
N THR A 76 -8.48 -9.19 -0.37
CA THR A 76 -8.65 -10.55 0.19
C THR A 76 -9.64 -11.42 -0.58
N ASP A 77 -10.51 -10.82 -1.40
CA ASP A 77 -11.74 -11.48 -1.86
C ASP A 77 -11.95 -11.49 -3.38
N LEU A 78 -11.22 -10.65 -4.13
CA LEU A 78 -11.38 -10.58 -5.58
C LEU A 78 -10.30 -11.40 -6.29
N TYR A 79 -10.75 -12.36 -7.10
CA TYR A 79 -9.90 -13.25 -7.87
C TYR A 79 -10.07 -13.03 -9.37
N SER A 80 -8.97 -13.16 -10.11
CA SER A 80 -8.95 -13.11 -11.57
C SER A 80 -9.42 -14.44 -12.16
N THR A 81 -10.26 -14.37 -13.20
CA THR A 81 -10.68 -15.53 -13.99
C THR A 81 -9.91 -15.67 -15.30
N PHE A 82 -9.05 -14.68 -15.60
CA PHE A 82 -8.35 -14.54 -16.88
C PHE A 82 -6.81 -14.39 -16.73
N GLU A 83 -6.26 -14.86 -15.62
CA GLU A 83 -4.82 -14.80 -15.32
C GLU A 83 -4.28 -16.20 -15.08
N CYS A 84 -3.26 -16.62 -15.83
CA CYS A 84 -2.63 -17.93 -15.68
C CYS A 84 -1.56 -17.94 -14.58
N ASP A 85 -1.14 -19.14 -14.18
CA ASP A 85 -0.16 -19.34 -13.10
C ASP A 85 1.18 -18.69 -13.41
N ASP A 86 1.66 -18.75 -14.65
CA ASP A 86 2.93 -18.14 -15.04
C ASP A 86 2.89 -16.60 -14.91
N CYS A 87 1.77 -15.98 -15.34
CA CYS A 87 1.57 -14.54 -15.17
C CYS A 87 1.46 -14.16 -13.70
N ASN A 88 0.69 -14.91 -12.91
CA ASN A 88 0.56 -14.68 -11.48
C ASN A 88 1.91 -14.79 -10.75
N ASN A 89 2.71 -15.80 -11.06
CA ASN A 89 4.06 -15.96 -10.52
C ASN A 89 4.98 -14.79 -10.89
N LYS A 90 4.90 -14.32 -12.13
CA LYS A 90 5.67 -13.16 -12.59
C LYS A 90 5.27 -11.89 -11.84
N PHE A 91 3.97 -11.65 -11.66
CA PHE A 91 3.47 -10.45 -10.98
C PHE A 91 3.76 -10.46 -9.49
N SER A 92 3.94 -11.63 -8.87
CA SER A 92 4.37 -11.73 -7.46
C SER A 92 5.76 -11.11 -7.20
N LEU A 93 6.64 -11.07 -8.22
CA LEU A 93 7.93 -10.37 -8.12
C LEU A 93 7.73 -8.86 -7.99
N PHE A 94 6.72 -8.30 -8.66
CA PHE A 94 6.38 -6.87 -8.55
C PHE A 94 5.81 -6.54 -7.17
N GLU A 95 5.08 -7.48 -6.56
CA GLU A 95 4.58 -7.33 -5.19
C GLU A 95 5.71 -7.21 -4.17
N THR A 96 6.80 -7.96 -4.35
CA THR A 96 7.99 -7.86 -3.49
C THR A 96 8.60 -6.46 -3.53
N ASP A 97 8.70 -5.86 -4.72
CA ASP A 97 9.20 -4.50 -4.88
C ASP A 97 8.24 -3.46 -4.28
N LEU A 98 6.91 -3.65 -4.40
CA LEU A 98 5.93 -2.80 -3.73
C LEU A 98 6.05 -2.89 -2.20
N ALA A 99 6.24 -4.10 -1.64
CA ALA A 99 6.44 -4.26 -0.20
C ALA A 99 7.65 -3.47 0.31
N SER A 100 8.77 -3.50 -0.44
CA SER A 100 9.97 -2.72 -0.13
C SER A 100 9.73 -1.22 -0.23
N PHE A 101 8.98 -0.76 -1.24
CA PHE A 101 8.63 0.64 -1.44
C PHE A 101 7.74 1.20 -0.34
N LEU A 102 6.71 0.45 0.08
CA LEU A 102 5.78 0.85 1.15
C LEU A 102 6.47 0.91 2.53
N GLY A 103 7.57 0.18 2.70
CA GLY A 103 8.42 0.25 3.88
C GLY A 103 7.74 -0.19 5.17
N LEU A 104 8.16 0.43 6.28
CA LEU A 104 7.64 0.14 7.63
C LEU A 104 6.18 0.57 7.81
N GLY A 105 5.71 1.58 7.07
CA GLY A 105 4.36 2.10 7.16
C GLY A 105 3.32 1.00 7.10
N ARG A 106 3.44 0.07 6.16
CA ARG A 106 2.54 -1.08 5.98
C ARG A 106 2.44 -2.00 7.22
N SER A 107 3.54 -2.13 7.98
CA SER A 107 3.53 -2.90 9.22
C SER A 107 2.83 -2.15 10.36
N ILE A 108 3.01 -0.84 10.44
CA ILE A 108 2.43 0.02 11.49
C ILE A 108 0.91 0.12 11.30
N THR A 109 0.45 0.42 10.10
CA THR A 109 -0.97 0.57 9.80
C THR A 109 -1.73 -0.74 9.91
N GLY A 110 -1.02 -1.87 9.82
CA GLY A 110 -1.62 -3.18 10.00
C GLY A 110 -2.40 -3.67 8.80
N LEU A 111 -2.05 -3.20 7.58
CA LEU A 111 -2.64 -3.67 6.33
C LEU A 111 -2.60 -5.21 6.26
N LYS A 112 -3.78 -5.83 6.27
CA LYS A 112 -3.91 -7.27 6.49
C LYS A 112 -3.76 -8.03 5.18
N GLU A 113 -2.63 -8.70 5.00
CA GLU A 113 -2.51 -9.82 4.06
C GLU A 113 -2.93 -11.16 4.70
N SER A 114 -2.82 -11.20 6.02
CA SER A 114 -3.11 -12.36 6.85
C SER A 114 -3.68 -11.93 8.21
N ARG A 115 -3.71 -12.84 9.18
CA ARG A 115 -4.18 -12.56 10.55
C ARG A 115 -3.32 -11.54 11.30
N LEU A 116 -2.05 -11.37 10.90
CA LEU A 116 -1.10 -10.44 11.49
C LEU A 116 -0.65 -9.41 10.45
N PRO A 117 -0.29 -8.17 10.88
CA PRO A 117 0.44 -7.25 10.03
C PRO A 117 1.72 -7.89 9.50
N PRO A 118 2.13 -7.55 8.28
CA PRO A 118 3.38 -8.05 7.73
C PRO A 118 4.57 -7.57 8.57
N GLY A 119 5.61 -8.40 8.64
CA GLY A 119 6.91 -7.97 9.15
C GLY A 119 7.63 -7.03 8.19
N PHE A 120 8.64 -6.35 8.70
CA PHE A 120 9.51 -5.49 7.93
C PHE A 120 10.98 -5.70 8.34
N ALA A 121 11.89 -5.77 7.37
CA ALA A 121 13.32 -5.83 7.60
C ALA A 121 14.03 -4.82 6.71
N GLY A 122 14.46 -3.70 7.30
CA GLY A 122 15.29 -2.67 6.70
C GLY A 122 16.69 -2.65 7.32
N ILE A 123 17.58 -1.82 6.78
CA ILE A 123 18.88 -1.62 7.40
C ILE A 123 18.71 -0.67 8.59
N GLY A 124 19.07 -1.16 9.76
CA GLY A 124 19.01 -0.41 11.03
C GLY A 124 17.64 -0.42 11.71
N LEU A 125 16.64 -1.14 11.15
CA LEU A 125 15.32 -1.31 11.75
C LEU A 125 14.69 -2.62 11.30
N GLU A 126 14.06 -3.33 12.24
CA GLU A 126 13.30 -4.54 11.98
C GLU A 126 11.96 -4.46 12.72
N ALA A 127 10.88 -4.96 12.09
CA ALA A 127 9.57 -5.08 12.74
C ALA A 127 9.01 -6.50 12.57
N LYS A 128 8.48 -7.07 13.66
CA LYS A 128 7.83 -8.37 13.67
C LYS A 128 6.48 -8.28 14.36
N SER A 129 5.48 -8.93 13.76
CA SER A 129 4.15 -9.08 14.34
C SER A 129 3.93 -10.49 14.83
N PHE A 130 3.33 -10.64 15.99
CA PHE A 130 3.01 -11.96 16.55
C PHE A 130 1.88 -11.87 17.58
N PHE A 131 1.29 -13.01 17.92
CA PHE A 131 0.38 -13.13 19.05
C PHE A 131 1.15 -13.47 20.32
N PHE A 132 0.82 -12.77 21.40
CA PHE A 132 1.28 -13.09 22.75
C PHE A 132 0.07 -13.16 23.67
N LYS A 133 -0.19 -14.32 24.28
CA LYS A 133 -1.36 -14.59 25.13
C LYS A 133 -2.69 -14.11 24.50
N GLY A 134 -2.86 -14.36 23.20
CA GLY A 134 -4.04 -13.95 22.45
C GLY A 134 -4.08 -12.47 22.03
N LYS A 135 -3.16 -11.64 22.52
CA LYS A 135 -3.03 -10.22 22.17
C LYS A 135 -2.14 -10.08 20.95
N LYS A 136 -2.56 -9.26 19.99
CA LYS A 136 -1.81 -8.96 18.78
C LYS A 136 -0.77 -7.88 19.04
N LEU A 137 0.47 -8.11 18.68
CA LEU A 137 1.59 -7.20 18.88
C LEU A 137 2.30 -6.90 17.57
N LEU A 138 2.70 -5.65 17.41
CA LEU A 138 3.75 -5.21 16.47
C LEU A 138 4.95 -4.74 17.29
N VAL A 139 6.08 -5.39 17.14
CA VAL A 139 7.32 -5.01 17.81
C VAL A 139 8.31 -4.49 16.78
N ILE A 140 8.74 -3.25 16.96
CA ILE A 140 9.76 -2.60 16.14
C ILE A 140 11.07 -2.58 16.94
N LYS A 141 12.11 -3.17 16.39
CA LYS A 141 13.47 -3.11 16.90
C LYS A 141 14.25 -2.02 16.18
N LYS A 142 14.72 -1.03 16.92
CA LYS A 142 15.56 0.05 16.41
C LYS A 142 16.61 0.40 17.46
N GLU A 143 17.87 0.22 17.13
CA GLU A 143 18.97 0.69 17.98
C GLU A 143 19.21 2.19 17.76
N ASN A 144 19.47 2.91 18.83
CA ASN A 144 19.78 4.36 18.79
C ASN A 144 18.70 5.22 18.14
N ALA A 145 17.43 5.00 18.51
CA ALA A 145 16.33 5.86 18.05
C ALA A 145 16.48 7.27 18.65
N GLU A 146 16.38 8.29 17.80
CA GLU A 146 16.34 9.68 18.25
C GLU A 146 14.97 10.00 18.88
N ARG A 147 15.00 10.54 20.10
CA ARG A 147 13.79 10.86 20.84
C ARG A 147 13.81 12.31 21.27
N ASN A 148 12.74 13.00 20.97
CA ASN A 148 12.49 14.34 21.44
C ASN A 148 11.41 14.29 22.53
N LEU A 149 11.85 14.32 23.79
CA LEU A 149 10.95 14.26 24.95
C LEU A 149 10.14 15.55 25.12
N GLU A 150 10.70 16.70 24.71
CA GLU A 150 10.00 17.99 24.76
C GLU A 150 8.82 18.03 23.79
N GLU A 151 8.99 17.48 22.59
CA GLU A 151 7.94 17.38 21.59
C GLU A 151 7.07 16.13 21.74
N GLY A 152 7.45 15.19 22.60
CA GLY A 152 6.73 13.92 22.72
C GLY A 152 6.81 13.09 21.43
N SER A 153 7.98 13.05 20.80
CA SER A 153 8.16 12.37 19.52
C SER A 153 9.39 11.46 19.50
N THR A 154 9.37 10.47 18.63
CA THR A 154 10.51 9.60 18.32
C THR A 154 10.69 9.51 16.82
N LYS A 155 11.91 9.74 16.34
CA LYS A 155 12.29 9.57 14.94
C LYS A 155 12.89 8.19 14.72
N LEU A 156 12.33 7.46 13.79
CA LEU A 156 12.85 6.17 13.33
C LEU A 156 13.43 6.35 11.93
N GLN A 157 14.75 6.48 11.84
CA GLN A 157 15.48 6.55 10.58
C GLN A 157 16.00 5.17 10.21
N TYR A 158 15.80 4.75 8.98
CA TYR A 158 16.23 3.46 8.47
C TYR A 158 16.40 3.53 6.94
N GLN A 159 16.98 2.47 6.36
CA GLN A 159 17.04 2.34 4.90
C GLN A 159 16.12 1.21 4.45
N LYS A 160 15.31 1.49 3.44
CA LYS A 160 14.41 0.50 2.85
C LYS A 160 15.19 -0.64 2.20
N PRO A 161 14.60 -1.85 2.12
CA PRO A 161 15.08 -2.88 1.22
C PRO A 161 15.10 -2.37 -0.23
N SER A 162 15.98 -2.91 -1.03
CA SER A 162 16.10 -2.51 -2.43
C SER A 162 14.86 -2.91 -3.25
N TYR A 163 14.44 -2.06 -4.19
CA TYR A 163 13.31 -2.29 -5.08
C TYR A 163 13.55 -1.69 -6.47
N THR A 164 12.78 -2.14 -7.45
CA THR A 164 12.82 -1.63 -8.83
C THR A 164 11.58 -0.77 -9.09
N PRO A 165 11.72 0.56 -9.31
CA PRO A 165 10.58 1.45 -9.52
C PRO A 165 9.64 0.97 -10.63
N ALA A 166 10.16 0.57 -11.78
CA ALA A 166 9.35 0.09 -12.90
C ALA A 166 8.47 -1.12 -12.55
N ASN A 167 8.88 -1.97 -11.61
CA ASN A 167 8.08 -3.11 -11.18
C ASN A 167 6.87 -2.66 -10.35
N ILE A 168 7.02 -1.59 -9.56
CA ILE A 168 5.90 -0.99 -8.80
C ILE A 168 4.85 -0.44 -9.76
N TYR A 169 5.28 0.32 -10.80
CA TYR A 169 4.35 0.79 -11.82
C TYR A 169 3.66 -0.36 -12.55
N LYS A 170 4.41 -1.42 -12.93
CA LYS A 170 3.85 -2.62 -13.56
C LYS A 170 2.80 -3.31 -12.70
N LEU A 171 3.01 -3.37 -11.37
CA LEU A 171 2.01 -3.94 -10.47
C LEU A 171 0.71 -3.15 -10.48
N PHE A 172 0.80 -1.82 -10.34
CA PHE A 172 -0.40 -0.97 -10.40
C PHE A 172 -1.04 -0.97 -11.78
N LEU A 173 -0.25 -1.03 -12.87
CA LEU A 173 -0.75 -1.19 -14.23
C LEU A 173 -1.51 -2.52 -14.38
N LYS A 174 -0.95 -3.64 -13.89
CA LYS A 174 -1.64 -4.94 -13.84
C LYS A 174 -2.96 -4.84 -13.09
N CYS A 175 -2.97 -4.23 -11.91
CA CYS A 175 -4.18 -4.03 -11.12
C CYS A 175 -5.20 -3.16 -11.87
N ALA A 176 -4.78 -2.09 -12.51
CA ALA A 176 -5.65 -1.22 -13.31
C ALA A 176 -6.27 -1.97 -14.49
N LEU A 177 -5.46 -2.69 -15.29
CA LEU A 177 -5.95 -3.50 -16.41
C LEU A 177 -6.89 -4.61 -15.94
N SER A 178 -6.71 -5.13 -14.73
CA SER A 178 -7.59 -6.16 -14.17
C SER A 178 -9.00 -5.66 -13.85
N VAL A 179 -9.17 -4.37 -13.56
CA VAL A 179 -10.47 -3.78 -13.18
C VAL A 179 -11.14 -3.01 -14.33
N LEU A 180 -10.46 -2.84 -15.47
CA LEU A 180 -11.05 -2.32 -16.70
C LEU A 180 -11.89 -3.38 -17.43
N PRO A 181 -12.82 -3.00 -18.33
CA PRO A 181 -13.52 -3.94 -19.19
C PRO A 181 -12.54 -4.80 -19.98
N GLN A 182 -12.65 -6.13 -19.87
CA GLN A 182 -11.62 -7.04 -20.40
C GLN A 182 -11.58 -7.09 -21.92
N ASP A 183 -12.69 -6.86 -22.59
CA ASP A 183 -12.76 -6.69 -24.04
C ASP A 183 -11.96 -5.45 -24.51
N GLU A 184 -12.07 -4.33 -23.79
CA GLU A 184 -11.28 -3.13 -24.07
C GLU A 184 -9.79 -3.36 -23.75
N VAL A 185 -9.47 -4.06 -22.65
CA VAL A 185 -8.07 -4.40 -22.33
C VAL A 185 -7.41 -5.20 -23.45
N VAL A 186 -8.09 -6.22 -23.93
CA VAL A 186 -7.56 -7.09 -24.99
C VAL A 186 -7.46 -6.37 -26.35
N SER A 187 -8.39 -5.46 -26.69
CA SER A 187 -8.37 -4.74 -27.96
C SER A 187 -7.48 -3.49 -27.95
N GLU A 188 -7.46 -2.72 -26.88
CA GLU A 188 -6.90 -1.36 -26.87
C GLU A 188 -5.58 -1.24 -26.11
N PHE A 189 -5.22 -2.21 -25.22
CA PHE A 189 -4.04 -2.15 -24.37
C PHE A 189 -2.95 -3.17 -24.73
N GLN A 190 -2.86 -3.58 -26.00
CA GLN A 190 -1.89 -4.60 -26.44
C GLN A 190 -0.43 -4.27 -26.08
N LEU A 191 -0.04 -2.99 -26.12
CA LEU A 191 1.32 -2.57 -25.73
C LEU A 191 1.52 -2.58 -24.22
N ALA A 192 0.48 -2.27 -23.43
CA ALA A 192 0.53 -2.38 -21.99
C ALA A 192 0.68 -3.85 -21.55
N LEU A 193 -0.05 -4.77 -22.19
CA LEU A 193 0.10 -6.20 -21.97
C LEU A 193 1.51 -6.70 -22.31
N LYS A 194 2.08 -6.26 -23.45
CA LYS A 194 3.48 -6.56 -23.82
C LYS A 194 4.48 -5.98 -22.81
N HIS A 195 4.23 -4.77 -22.30
CA HIS A 195 5.06 -4.15 -21.29
C HIS A 195 5.09 -4.98 -19.99
N LEU A 196 3.95 -5.47 -19.53
CA LEU A 196 3.85 -6.37 -18.38
C LEU A 196 4.62 -7.68 -18.62
N GLN A 197 4.71 -8.14 -19.85
CA GLN A 197 5.44 -9.36 -20.24
C GLN A 197 6.97 -9.17 -20.38
N GLY A 198 7.51 -8.00 -20.11
CA GLY A 198 8.94 -7.72 -20.18
C GLY A 198 9.36 -6.95 -21.43
N GLY A 199 8.39 -6.40 -22.15
CA GLY A 199 8.62 -5.50 -23.28
C GLY A 199 9.17 -4.14 -22.86
N THR A 200 9.03 -3.19 -23.72
CA THR A 200 9.57 -1.81 -23.73
C THR A 200 9.66 -1.14 -22.36
N VAL A 201 10.74 -0.40 -22.12
CA VAL A 201 10.86 0.55 -20.99
C VAL A 201 9.93 1.73 -21.27
N LEU A 202 9.08 2.07 -20.30
CA LEU A 202 8.24 3.27 -20.37
C LEU A 202 9.01 4.46 -19.82
N GLY A 203 9.08 5.54 -20.59
CA GLY A 203 9.44 6.85 -20.06
C GLY A 203 8.19 7.51 -19.45
N GLY A 204 8.36 8.20 -18.32
CA GLY A 204 7.31 9.05 -17.77
C GLY A 204 6.21 8.33 -16.99
N ALA A 205 6.50 7.18 -16.39
CA ALA A 205 5.58 6.50 -15.47
C ALA A 205 5.48 7.24 -14.13
N HIS A 206 5.01 8.49 -14.17
CA HIS A 206 4.81 9.30 -12.97
C HIS A 206 3.52 8.91 -12.28
N ILE A 207 3.59 8.72 -10.97
CA ILE A 207 2.42 8.47 -10.12
C ILE A 207 2.27 9.57 -9.08
N ASN A 208 1.03 9.83 -8.69
CA ASN A 208 0.72 10.74 -7.60
C ASN A 208 0.37 9.95 -6.35
N ILE A 209 0.93 10.34 -5.20
CA ILE A 209 0.70 9.70 -3.91
C ILE A 209 0.22 10.76 -2.92
N PHE A 210 -0.95 10.53 -2.33
CA PHE A 210 -1.38 11.21 -1.12
C PHE A 210 -1.15 10.27 0.05
N ARG A 211 -0.44 10.76 1.08
CA ARG A 211 -0.18 10.01 2.30
C ARG A 211 -0.84 10.71 3.47
N PHE A 212 -1.80 10.05 4.07
CA PHE A 212 -2.46 10.43 5.30
C PHE A 212 -1.65 10.00 6.53
N PRO A 213 -1.98 10.48 7.74
CA PRO A 213 -1.37 9.95 8.96
C PRO A 213 -1.51 8.44 9.08
N LEU A 214 -0.52 7.77 9.67
CA LEU A 214 -0.47 6.30 9.80
C LEU A 214 -1.61 5.68 10.61
N THR A 215 -2.34 6.49 11.38
CA THR A 215 -3.52 6.04 12.15
C THR A 215 -4.76 5.85 11.27
N LEU A 216 -4.76 6.41 10.07
CA LEU A 216 -5.84 6.25 9.12
C LEU A 216 -5.67 4.93 8.37
N ASN A 217 -6.66 4.05 8.48
CA ASN A 217 -6.66 2.75 7.83
C ASN A 217 -7.87 2.67 6.89
N MET A 218 -7.68 3.10 5.64
CA MET A 218 -8.73 3.05 4.62
C MET A 218 -8.87 1.63 4.06
N PRO A 219 -10.10 1.11 3.91
CA PRO A 219 -10.32 -0.10 3.15
C PRO A 219 -9.95 0.14 1.67
N LEU A 220 -9.64 -0.94 0.96
CA LEU A 220 -9.29 -0.83 -0.46
C LEU A 220 -10.48 -0.37 -1.30
N HIS A 221 -10.30 0.77 -1.96
CA HIS A 221 -11.21 1.30 -2.99
C HIS A 221 -10.42 1.57 -4.27
N VAL A 222 -11.08 1.47 -5.41
CA VAL A 222 -10.49 1.79 -6.70
C VAL A 222 -11.44 2.68 -7.48
N TYR A 223 -10.97 3.85 -7.90
CA TYR A 223 -11.70 4.76 -8.77
C TYR A 223 -11.09 4.72 -10.16
N ILE A 224 -11.92 4.57 -11.18
CA ILE A 224 -11.51 4.49 -12.58
C ILE A 224 -12.06 5.69 -13.32
N PHE A 225 -11.15 6.51 -13.84
CA PHE A 225 -11.48 7.70 -14.61
C PHE A 225 -11.10 7.50 -16.07
N LYS A 226 -12.00 7.92 -16.97
CA LYS A 226 -11.78 7.92 -18.43
C LYS A 226 -11.71 9.34 -18.96
N LYS A 227 -10.79 9.58 -19.88
CA LYS A 227 -10.63 10.86 -20.57
C LYS A 227 -11.92 11.24 -21.32
N LYS A 228 -12.39 12.48 -21.17
CA LYS A 228 -13.59 12.99 -21.82
C LYS A 228 -13.41 13.28 -23.29
N ILE A 229 -12.23 13.81 -23.66
CA ILE A 229 -11.93 14.26 -25.03
C ILE A 229 -10.78 13.42 -25.58
N ILE A 230 -11.05 12.64 -26.63
CA ILE A 230 -10.07 11.71 -27.23
C ILE A 230 -8.84 12.41 -27.75
N THR A 231 -8.98 13.63 -28.30
CA THR A 231 -7.88 14.41 -28.89
C THR A 231 -6.94 15.04 -27.86
N ASP A 232 -7.29 15.04 -26.59
CA ASP A 232 -6.41 15.53 -25.54
C ASP A 232 -5.20 14.61 -25.40
N LYS A 233 -4.01 15.22 -25.29
CA LYS A 233 -2.72 14.52 -25.09
C LYS A 233 -2.56 14.02 -23.66
N LEU A 234 -3.58 13.31 -23.17
CA LEU A 234 -3.67 12.79 -21.81
C LEU A 234 -3.89 11.28 -21.88
N PRO A 235 -3.49 10.52 -20.86
CA PRO A 235 -3.79 9.09 -20.77
C PRO A 235 -5.30 8.83 -20.90
N ALA A 236 -5.67 7.80 -21.66
CA ALA A 236 -7.08 7.43 -21.86
C ALA A 236 -7.75 7.10 -20.53
N TYR A 237 -7.02 6.49 -19.61
CA TYR A 237 -7.48 6.13 -18.27
C TYR A 237 -6.51 6.58 -17.19
N VAL A 238 -7.09 6.95 -16.05
CA VAL A 238 -6.42 7.19 -14.77
C VAL A 238 -7.09 6.33 -13.72
N VAL A 239 -6.31 5.65 -12.90
CA VAL A 239 -6.84 4.80 -11.82
C VAL A 239 -6.24 5.21 -10.49
N SER A 240 -7.11 5.43 -9.50
CA SER A 240 -6.73 5.77 -8.13
C SER A 240 -7.03 4.61 -7.20
N PHE A 241 -6.01 4.15 -6.48
CA PHE A 241 -6.08 3.09 -5.49
C PHE A 241 -6.01 3.69 -4.09
N TYR A 242 -7.04 3.46 -3.30
CA TYR A 242 -7.17 3.89 -1.91
C TYR A 242 -6.97 2.68 -1.03
N PHE A 243 -5.98 2.69 -0.20
CA PHE A 243 -5.73 1.60 0.74
C PHE A 243 -4.87 2.11 1.89
N ASP A 244 -5.14 1.59 3.08
CA ASP A 244 -4.36 1.92 4.25
C ASP A 244 -4.40 3.44 4.56
N ASN A 245 -3.27 4.11 4.52
CA ASN A 245 -3.15 5.56 4.64
C ASN A 245 -2.72 6.23 3.32
N LEU A 246 -2.88 5.54 2.20
CA LEU A 246 -2.39 5.98 0.90
C LEU A 246 -3.51 6.10 -0.13
N VAL A 247 -3.39 7.12 -0.98
CA VAL A 247 -4.08 7.19 -2.27
C VAL A 247 -3.01 7.26 -3.35
N ILE A 248 -2.93 6.23 -4.17
CA ILE A 248 -1.98 6.14 -5.28
C ILE A 248 -2.74 6.25 -6.59
N THR A 249 -2.46 7.31 -7.34
CA THR A 249 -3.07 7.55 -8.64
C THR A 249 -2.06 7.34 -9.74
N ILE A 250 -2.40 6.49 -10.71
CA ILE A 250 -1.56 6.16 -11.85
C ILE A 250 -2.24 6.52 -13.17
N PRO A 251 -1.50 7.01 -14.18
CA PRO A 251 -1.95 6.97 -15.57
C PRO A 251 -1.88 5.53 -16.07
N VAL A 252 -2.92 5.04 -16.74
CA VAL A 252 -2.90 3.74 -17.42
C VAL A 252 -2.34 3.97 -18.82
N LEU A 253 -1.01 3.92 -18.94
CA LEU A 253 -0.31 4.23 -20.18
C LEU A 253 -0.43 3.10 -21.23
N LEU A 254 -0.14 3.44 -22.48
CA LEU A 254 -0.10 2.53 -23.62
C LEU A 254 -1.48 2.04 -24.11
N HIS A 255 -2.55 2.81 -23.83
CA HIS A 255 -3.78 2.67 -24.59
C HIS A 255 -3.54 3.06 -26.04
N ARG A 256 -4.26 2.46 -27.00
CA ARG A 256 -4.10 2.74 -28.45
C ARG A 256 -4.18 4.24 -28.76
N ASP A 257 -5.09 4.97 -28.17
CA ASP A 257 -5.26 6.40 -28.40
C ASP A 257 -4.12 7.26 -27.82
N ASP A 258 -3.36 6.74 -26.86
CA ASP A 258 -2.23 7.44 -26.26
C ASP A 258 -0.97 7.36 -27.14
N LEU A 259 -0.89 6.40 -28.06
CA LEU A 259 0.29 6.11 -28.88
C LEU A 259 0.63 7.27 -29.83
N VAL A 260 -0.35 8.04 -30.24
CA VAL A 260 -0.19 9.22 -31.10
C VAL A 260 0.66 10.29 -30.39
N HIS A 261 0.76 10.23 -29.06
CA HIS A 261 1.40 11.23 -28.23
C HIS A 261 2.61 10.72 -27.43
N LEU A 262 3.03 9.47 -27.60
CA LEU A 262 4.11 8.83 -26.82
C LEU A 262 5.44 9.59 -26.78
N ASN A 263 5.73 10.41 -27.78
CA ASN A 263 6.95 11.22 -27.86
C ASN A 263 6.78 12.63 -27.28
N GLN A 264 5.65 12.93 -26.66
CA GLN A 264 5.35 14.23 -26.09
C GLN A 264 5.28 14.14 -24.58
N SER A 265 5.89 15.11 -23.89
CA SER A 265 5.73 15.24 -22.45
C SER A 265 4.26 15.51 -22.12
N VAL A 266 3.60 14.57 -21.45
CA VAL A 266 2.21 14.67 -21.06
C VAL A 266 2.16 15.04 -19.58
N GLN A 267 1.70 16.25 -19.28
CA GLN A 267 1.38 16.63 -17.92
C GLN A 267 -0.05 16.21 -17.61
N MET A 268 -0.18 15.17 -16.78
CA MET A 268 -1.46 14.76 -16.26
C MET A 268 -1.90 15.72 -15.15
N PRO A 269 -3.14 16.27 -15.19
CA PRO A 269 -3.66 17.00 -14.05
C PRO A 269 -3.68 16.09 -12.83
N ALA A 270 -3.26 16.62 -11.69
CA ALA A 270 -3.27 15.84 -10.45
C ALA A 270 -4.73 15.55 -10.06
N SER A 271 -5.05 14.25 -9.93
CA SER A 271 -6.33 13.84 -9.38
C SER A 271 -6.31 14.11 -7.88
N PRO A 272 -7.24 14.92 -7.32
CA PRO A 272 -7.37 15.03 -5.89
C PRO A 272 -7.84 13.69 -5.29
N PRO A 273 -7.59 13.43 -4.00
CA PRO A 273 -8.22 12.32 -3.34
C PRO A 273 -9.73 12.60 -3.21
N TYR A 274 -10.54 11.63 -3.63
CA TYR A 274 -12.01 11.67 -3.56
C TYR A 274 -12.51 10.74 -2.49
N PHE A 275 -13.58 11.14 -1.79
CA PHE A 275 -14.19 10.35 -0.72
C PHE A 275 -15.70 10.26 -0.87
N VAL A 276 -16.27 9.19 -0.32
CA VAL A 276 -17.71 9.05 -0.21
C VAL A 276 -18.23 10.01 0.87
N TYR A 277 -19.36 10.62 0.61
CA TYR A 277 -19.97 11.60 1.50
C TYR A 277 -20.16 11.07 2.93
N GLY A 278 -19.81 11.86 3.93
CA GLY A 278 -19.97 11.53 5.35
C GLY A 278 -18.71 11.01 6.06
N ASN A 279 -17.58 10.89 5.38
CA ASN A 279 -16.30 10.53 6.02
C ASN A 279 -15.64 11.76 6.66
N ASP A 280 -15.14 11.61 7.88
CA ASP A 280 -14.35 12.66 8.56
C ASP A 280 -12.89 12.79 8.05
N ILE A 281 -12.56 12.08 7.00
CA ILE A 281 -11.22 12.08 6.36
C ILE A 281 -10.86 13.47 5.82
N ASP A 282 -11.84 14.27 5.42
CA ASP A 282 -11.68 15.66 4.96
C ASP A 282 -11.06 16.60 5.99
N LYS A 283 -11.10 16.22 7.29
CA LYS A 283 -10.47 16.96 8.38
C LYS A 283 -8.97 16.65 8.54
N ILE A 284 -8.46 15.65 7.83
CA ILE A 284 -7.09 15.15 7.93
C ILE A 284 -6.32 15.55 6.68
N GLU A 285 -5.36 16.44 6.80
CA GLU A 285 -4.56 16.93 5.68
C GLU A 285 -3.48 15.92 5.27
N PRO A 286 -3.50 15.37 4.04
CA PRO A 286 -2.48 14.46 3.56
C PRO A 286 -1.26 15.21 3.02
N SER A 287 -0.09 14.56 3.04
CA SER A 287 1.07 14.97 2.25
C SER A 287 0.92 14.50 0.81
N PHE A 288 1.40 15.30 -0.14
CA PHE A 288 1.35 14.99 -1.57
C PHE A 288 2.76 14.82 -2.14
N PHE A 289 2.95 13.75 -2.93
CA PHE A 289 4.20 13.43 -3.59
C PHE A 289 3.94 12.96 -5.02
N THR A 290 4.88 13.27 -5.92
CA THR A 290 4.95 12.67 -7.25
C THR A 290 6.21 11.83 -7.35
N HIS A 291 6.08 10.59 -7.82
CA HIS A 291 7.21 9.68 -8.02
C HIS A 291 7.30 9.27 -9.49
N ASP A 292 8.52 9.29 -10.02
CA ASP A 292 8.84 8.66 -11.31
C ASP A 292 9.18 7.18 -11.08
N LEU A 293 8.31 6.31 -11.55
CA LEU A 293 8.47 4.87 -11.50
C LEU A 293 8.91 4.26 -12.84
N SER A 294 9.46 5.04 -13.75
CA SER A 294 9.90 4.54 -15.06
C SER A 294 11.22 3.77 -15.01
N SER A 295 12.05 3.98 -13.99
CA SER A 295 13.39 3.40 -13.92
C SER A 295 13.37 1.88 -13.75
N PRO A 296 14.01 1.11 -14.67
CA PRO A 296 14.22 -0.32 -14.48
C PRO A 296 15.42 -0.64 -13.57
N VAL A 297 16.17 0.39 -13.15
CA VAL A 297 17.34 0.24 -12.29
C VAL A 297 16.90 0.05 -10.85
N LYS A 298 17.42 -0.99 -10.22
CA LYS A 298 17.12 -1.29 -8.81
C LYS A 298 17.70 -0.21 -7.90
N LEU A 299 16.84 0.47 -7.15
CA LEU A 299 17.24 1.41 -6.12
C LEU A 299 17.70 0.63 -4.87
N LYS A 300 18.77 1.10 -4.27
CA LYS A 300 19.36 0.47 -3.09
C LYS A 300 19.38 1.47 -1.94
N PHE A 301 18.96 0.99 -0.76
CA PHE A 301 19.16 1.71 0.50
C PHE A 301 18.57 3.12 0.53
N GLU A 302 17.36 3.28 0.00
CA GLU A 302 16.64 4.54 0.10
C GLU A 302 16.35 4.86 1.58
N PRO A 303 16.79 6.04 2.08
CA PRO A 303 16.53 6.43 3.45
C PRO A 303 15.05 6.77 3.64
N GLU A 304 14.49 6.35 4.77
CA GLU A 304 13.15 6.73 5.20
C GLU A 304 13.16 7.14 6.66
N GLU A 305 12.30 8.11 6.99
CA GLU A 305 12.09 8.58 8.35
C GLU A 305 10.59 8.45 8.70
N ILE A 306 10.31 7.89 9.86
CA ILE A 306 8.97 7.87 10.45
C ILE A 306 9.02 8.56 11.79
N ILE A 307 8.12 9.52 12.01
CA ILE A 307 7.95 10.20 13.27
C ILE A 307 6.76 9.57 14.00
N MET A 308 7.00 8.98 15.16
CA MET A 308 5.97 8.49 16.06
C MET A 308 5.76 9.50 17.18
N GLN A 309 4.51 9.90 17.40
CA GLN A 309 4.13 10.74 18.53
C GLN A 309 3.65 9.87 19.68
N PHE A 310 3.90 10.31 20.89
CA PHE A 310 3.43 9.68 22.11
C PHE A 310 2.90 10.71 23.09
N ASN A 311 2.02 10.30 23.99
CA ASN A 311 1.46 11.19 24.99
C ASN A 311 2.51 11.45 26.09
N LYS A 312 2.83 12.72 26.37
CA LYS A 312 3.81 13.10 27.40
C LYS A 312 3.45 12.58 28.78
N SER A 313 2.17 12.56 29.12
CA SER A 313 1.68 12.05 30.43
C SER A 313 2.05 10.57 30.64
N ASP A 314 2.20 9.79 29.58
CA ASP A 314 2.58 8.38 29.66
C ASP A 314 4.07 8.19 30.00
N LEU A 315 4.87 9.24 29.84
CA LEU A 315 6.31 9.23 30.13
C LEU A 315 6.65 9.64 31.57
N GLU A 316 5.81 10.48 32.20
CA GLU A 316 6.08 11.00 33.53
C GLU A 316 5.97 9.93 34.64
N GLN A 317 5.29 8.83 34.33
CA GLN A 317 5.05 7.71 35.24
C GLN A 317 5.68 6.38 34.80
N SER A 318 6.78 6.41 34.04
CA SER A 318 7.40 5.17 33.63
C SER A 318 8.06 4.44 34.80
N THR A 319 7.56 3.26 35.11
CA THR A 319 8.21 2.33 36.01
C THR A 319 9.25 1.52 35.24
N ARG A 320 10.52 1.64 35.61
CA ARG A 320 11.57 0.77 35.10
C ARG A 320 11.48 -0.57 35.82
N PHE A 321 11.25 -1.61 35.06
CA PHE A 321 11.25 -2.98 35.55
C PHE A 321 12.59 -3.66 35.22
N ASP A 322 13.28 -4.19 36.21
CA ASP A 322 14.43 -5.06 36.00
C ASP A 322 13.97 -6.51 35.87
N PRO A 323 14.09 -7.12 34.68
CA PRO A 323 13.62 -8.48 34.43
C PRO A 323 14.42 -9.54 35.21
N LYS A 324 15.61 -9.18 35.75
CA LYS A 324 16.45 -10.11 36.52
C LYS A 324 16.13 -10.11 38.02
N THR A 325 15.84 -8.95 38.57
CA THR A 325 15.59 -8.81 40.01
C THR A 325 14.10 -8.73 40.33
N GLY A 326 13.27 -8.40 39.36
CA GLY A 326 11.85 -8.15 39.56
C GLY A 326 11.56 -6.82 40.23
N GLU A 327 12.55 -5.96 40.47
CA GLU A 327 12.41 -4.69 41.13
C GLU A 327 11.81 -3.63 40.22
N GLU A 328 10.87 -2.87 40.75
CA GLU A 328 10.32 -1.68 40.13
C GLU A 328 10.99 -0.44 40.71
N THR A 329 11.59 0.33 39.83
CA THR A 329 12.13 1.64 40.17
C THR A 329 11.32 2.68 39.42
N GLN A 330 10.64 3.59 40.13
CA GLN A 330 10.12 4.78 39.48
C GLN A 330 11.31 5.69 39.16
N THR A 331 11.62 5.78 37.92
CA THR A 331 12.67 6.66 37.40
C THR A 331 12.05 7.64 36.44
N ALA A 332 12.59 8.85 36.38
CA ALA A 332 12.36 9.69 35.21
C ALA A 332 12.64 8.87 33.98
N TYR A 333 11.70 8.80 33.04
CA TYR A 333 11.82 8.00 31.85
C TYR A 333 13.13 8.34 31.13
N ASN A 334 14.07 7.40 31.13
CA ASN A 334 15.28 7.52 30.33
C ASN A 334 15.15 6.62 29.10
N PRO A 335 14.81 7.17 27.94
CA PRO A 335 14.66 6.41 26.72
C PRO A 335 15.99 5.93 26.14
N ALA A 336 17.13 6.42 26.63
CA ALA A 336 18.44 5.98 26.19
C ALA A 336 18.61 4.47 26.48
N GLY A 337 18.69 3.69 25.43
CA GLY A 337 18.86 2.23 25.51
C GLY A 337 17.64 1.37 25.24
N SER A 338 16.43 1.91 25.12
CA SER A 338 15.29 1.10 24.67
C SER A 338 15.46 0.74 23.20
N LYS A 339 15.52 -0.58 22.94
CA LYS A 339 15.69 -1.13 21.60
C LYS A 339 14.38 -1.46 20.91
N TYR A 340 13.29 -1.53 21.67
CA TYR A 340 12.00 -2.03 21.19
C TYR A 340 10.91 -1.00 21.39
N PHE A 341 10.03 -0.89 20.39
CA PHE A 341 8.76 -0.18 20.44
C PHE A 341 7.66 -1.23 20.26
N ILE A 342 6.70 -1.26 21.17
CA ILE A 342 5.63 -2.26 21.17
C ILE A 342 4.32 -1.56 20.88
N GLY A 343 3.73 -1.86 19.72
CA GLY A 343 2.39 -1.47 19.34
C GLY A 343 1.40 -2.56 19.72
N THR A 344 0.28 -2.17 20.33
CA THR A 344 -0.82 -3.07 20.73
C THR A 344 -2.16 -2.49 20.28
N GLU A 345 -3.20 -3.30 20.30
CA GLU A 345 -4.57 -2.80 20.14
C GLU A 345 -4.94 -1.96 21.37
N GLU A 346 -5.80 -0.94 21.15
CA GLU A 346 -6.27 -0.06 22.21
C GLU A 346 -6.88 -0.85 23.37
N GLY A 347 -6.62 -0.41 24.62
CA GLY A 347 -7.07 -1.10 25.83
C GLY A 347 -6.28 -2.35 26.21
N THR A 348 -5.23 -2.71 25.46
CA THR A 348 -4.34 -3.83 25.82
C THR A 348 -3.46 -3.46 27.02
N SER A 349 -3.52 -4.23 28.09
CA SER A 349 -2.65 -4.12 29.27
C SER A 349 -1.94 -5.44 29.54
N PHE A 350 -0.79 -5.41 30.19
CA PHE A 350 -0.01 -6.56 30.60
C PHE A 350 0.27 -6.51 32.09
N THR A 351 0.22 -7.67 32.74
CA THR A 351 0.74 -7.80 34.11
C THR A 351 2.26 -7.76 34.12
N LYS A 352 2.86 -7.61 35.27
CA LYS A 352 4.31 -7.62 35.46
C LYS A 352 4.96 -8.91 34.97
N GLU A 353 4.35 -10.04 35.31
CA GLU A 353 4.78 -11.37 34.91
C GLU A 353 4.68 -11.52 33.38
N GLU A 354 3.59 -11.03 32.78
CA GLU A 354 3.40 -11.03 31.34
C GLU A 354 4.44 -10.17 30.61
N LEU A 355 4.80 -9.01 31.16
CA LEU A 355 5.86 -8.17 30.57
C LEU A 355 7.23 -8.85 30.61
N THR A 356 7.56 -9.53 31.72
CA THR A 356 8.83 -10.28 31.82
C THR A 356 8.91 -11.39 30.79
N GLU A 357 7.83 -12.16 30.66
CA GLU A 357 7.73 -13.23 29.66
C GLU A 357 7.79 -12.65 28.23
N LEU A 358 7.07 -11.54 27.97
CA LEU A 358 7.05 -10.88 26.66
C LEU A 358 8.43 -10.42 26.23
N ILE A 359 9.22 -9.80 27.12
CA ILE A 359 10.60 -9.38 26.81
C ILE A 359 11.44 -10.59 26.39
N SER A 360 11.34 -11.69 27.11
CA SER A 360 12.06 -12.93 26.76
C SER A 360 11.65 -13.47 25.37
N VAL A 361 10.34 -13.40 25.06
CA VAL A 361 9.83 -13.82 23.73
C VAL A 361 10.34 -12.90 22.62
N ILE A 362 10.35 -11.57 22.87
CA ILE A 362 10.87 -10.58 21.92
C ILE A 362 12.34 -10.85 21.65
N ASP A 363 13.17 -10.95 22.67
CA ASP A 363 14.61 -11.21 22.52
C ASP A 363 14.88 -12.49 21.72
N LYS A 364 14.14 -13.57 22.00
CA LYS A 364 14.24 -14.81 21.24
C LYS A 364 13.86 -14.61 19.77
N LYS A 365 12.78 -13.88 19.47
CA LYS A 365 12.32 -13.66 18.09
C LYS A 365 13.28 -12.81 17.26
N PHE A 366 13.97 -11.86 17.88
CA PHE A 366 14.94 -10.98 17.22
C PHE A 366 16.39 -11.49 17.29
N SER A 367 16.66 -12.58 17.99
CA SER A 367 18.01 -13.20 18.07
C SER A 367 18.20 -14.36 17.09
N THR A 368 17.14 -14.91 16.48
CA THR A 368 17.16 -16.20 15.75
C THR A 368 17.46 -16.09 14.26
N GLU A 369 17.81 -14.92 13.74
CA GLU A 369 18.22 -14.75 12.34
C GLU A 369 19.63 -14.14 12.24
N LYS A 370 20.62 -15.01 12.19
CA LYS A 370 21.95 -14.75 11.61
C LYS A 370 22.27 -15.80 10.57
#